data_4b56f2a5d56e96b278d651d3e5c057c8
#
_entry.id   4b56f2a5d56e96b278d651d3e5c057c8
#
_cell.length_a   1.000
_cell.length_b   1.000
_cell.length_c   1.000
_cell.angle_alpha   90.00
_cell.angle_beta   90.00
_cell.angle_gamma   90.00
#
_symmetry.space_group_name_H-M   'P 1'
#
loop_
_entity.id
_entity.type
_entity.pdbx_description
1 polymer ?
#
loop_
_entity_poly.entity_id
_entity_poly.type
_entity_poly.pdbx_seq_one_letter_code
_entity_poly.pdbx_strand_id
1 'polypeptide(L)'
;MNMTIYWDDKMDVLIVGSLAYDSLETPFGAREDELGGSASYGGFSAAFHNRRLEGKGVGLVGVIGEDFKSEHLGWYHSAGLNVDGIESTAGQTFRWKGSYHGDMSEAVTHETHLNVFENFQPKVPQTHTSPKVLMCANLHPALQSSVLS
;
A
#
# COMPACT_ATOMS: atom_id res chain seq x y z
N MET A 1 -31.08 -30.64 9.73
CA MET A 1 -31.12 -29.22 9.36
C MET A 1 -29.68 -28.69 9.51
N ASN A 2 -28.89 -28.70 8.41
CA ASN A 2 -27.50 -28.23 8.44
C ASN A 2 -27.53 -26.71 8.39
N MET A 3 -27.24 -26.10 9.51
CA MET A 3 -27.03 -24.66 9.60
C MET A 3 -25.63 -24.38 9.02
N THR A 4 -25.56 -24.01 7.74
CA THR A 4 -24.32 -23.49 7.14
C THR A 4 -24.06 -22.14 7.77
N ILE A 5 -23.11 -22.09 8.68
CA ILE A 5 -22.62 -20.84 9.23
C ILE A 5 -21.81 -20.18 8.11
N TYR A 6 -22.40 -19.21 7.43
CA TYR A 6 -21.65 -18.31 6.57
C TYR A 6 -20.82 -17.42 7.49
N TRP A 7 -19.55 -17.76 7.65
CA TRP A 7 -18.58 -16.82 8.18
C TRP A 7 -18.53 -15.68 7.17
N ASP A 8 -18.89 -14.50 7.61
CA ASP A 8 -18.65 -13.27 6.84
C ASP A 8 -17.14 -13.01 6.86
N ASP A 9 -16.41 -13.65 5.95
CA ASP A 9 -14.96 -13.58 5.81
C ASP A 9 -14.50 -12.25 5.16
N LYS A 10 -15.36 -11.24 5.19
CA LYS A 10 -15.07 -9.93 4.62
C LYS A 10 -13.96 -9.26 5.40
N MET A 11 -12.97 -8.83 4.66
CA MET A 11 -11.88 -7.97 5.14
C MET A 11 -12.44 -6.69 5.76
N ASP A 12 -11.81 -6.21 6.83
CA ASP A 12 -12.25 -4.96 7.45
C ASP A 12 -11.82 -3.74 6.64
N VAL A 13 -10.57 -3.73 6.18
CA VAL A 13 -9.99 -2.58 5.49
C VAL A 13 -9.31 -3.02 4.20
N LEU A 14 -9.60 -2.33 3.11
CA LEU A 14 -8.86 -2.43 1.86
C LEU A 14 -8.20 -1.10 1.57
N ILE A 15 -6.91 -1.14 1.26
CA ILE A 15 -6.13 0.04 0.90
C ILE A 15 -5.61 -0.11 -0.52
N VAL A 16 -5.94 0.85 -1.36
CA VAL A 16 -5.49 0.94 -2.76
C VAL A 16 -4.59 2.15 -2.90
N GLY A 17 -3.34 1.96 -3.28
CA GLY A 17 -2.39 3.06 -3.35
C GLY A 17 -1.00 2.67 -3.84
N SER A 18 -0.07 3.60 -3.73
CA SER A 18 1.30 3.39 -4.14
C SER A 18 2.07 2.51 -3.16
N LEU A 19 2.92 1.65 -3.73
CA LEU A 19 4.01 0.94 -3.08
C LEU A 19 5.29 1.48 -3.72
N ALA A 20 6.23 1.97 -2.93
CA ALA A 20 7.33 2.76 -3.45
C ALA A 20 8.63 2.51 -2.68
N TYR A 21 9.71 3.04 -3.25
CA TYR A 21 10.95 3.30 -2.54
C TYR A 21 11.15 4.81 -2.41
N ASP A 22 11.36 5.26 -1.19
CA ASP A 22 11.60 6.66 -0.88
C ASP A 22 13.07 6.88 -0.51
N SER A 23 13.69 7.89 -1.12
CA SER A 23 15.01 8.38 -0.74
C SER A 23 14.85 9.74 -0.07
N LEU A 24 15.30 9.82 1.17
CA LEU A 24 15.01 10.93 2.07
C LEU A 24 16.30 11.59 2.54
N GLU A 25 16.35 12.92 2.50
CA GLU A 25 17.36 13.73 3.14
C GLU A 25 16.72 14.60 4.21
N THR A 26 17.27 14.58 5.41
CA THR A 26 16.78 15.33 6.57
C THR A 26 17.93 15.99 7.31
N PRO A 27 17.68 16.96 8.21
CA PRO A 27 18.73 17.51 9.08
C PRO A 27 19.45 16.47 9.95
N PHE A 28 18.88 15.27 10.08
CA PHE A 28 19.43 14.18 10.90
C PHE A 28 20.13 13.10 10.11
N GLY A 29 20.17 13.21 8.78
CA GLY A 29 20.82 12.27 7.88
C GLY A 29 19.98 11.91 6.66
N ALA A 30 20.55 11.06 5.82
CA ALA A 30 19.92 10.58 4.60
C ALA A 30 19.67 9.07 4.65
N ARG A 31 18.65 8.63 3.92
CA ARG A 31 18.33 7.23 3.65
C ARG A 31 17.96 7.09 2.19
N GLU A 32 18.35 5.97 1.60
CA GLU A 32 18.04 5.67 0.20
C GLU A 32 17.27 4.37 0.08
N ASP A 33 16.31 4.35 -0.86
CA ASP A 33 15.52 3.15 -1.18
C ASP A 33 14.85 2.49 0.04
N GLU A 34 14.33 3.31 0.94
CA GLU A 34 13.52 2.84 2.07
C GLU A 34 12.10 2.50 1.60
N LEU A 35 11.50 1.52 2.24
CA LEU A 35 10.12 1.14 1.93
C LEU A 35 9.16 2.32 2.18
N GLY A 36 8.46 2.72 1.15
CA GLY A 36 7.57 3.87 1.12
C GLY A 36 6.25 3.58 0.38
N GLY A 37 5.56 4.66 0.05
CA GLY A 37 4.28 4.61 -0.62
C GLY A 37 3.08 4.66 0.32
N SER A 38 2.01 5.26 -0.15
CA SER A 38 0.80 5.51 0.64
C SER A 38 0.09 4.24 1.10
N ALA A 39 0.09 3.17 0.26
CA ALA A 39 -0.47 1.89 0.64
C ALA A 39 0.38 1.17 1.70
N SER A 40 1.72 1.31 1.67
CA SER A 40 2.60 0.75 2.69
C SER A 40 2.31 1.36 4.06
N TYR A 41 2.37 2.68 4.16
CA TYR A 41 2.15 3.39 5.44
C TYR A 41 0.73 3.18 5.96
N GLY A 42 -0.28 3.36 5.09
CA GLY A 42 -1.67 3.13 5.44
C GLY A 42 -1.92 1.68 5.87
N GLY A 43 -1.30 0.72 5.18
CA GLY A 43 -1.38 -0.70 5.48
C GLY A 43 -0.84 -1.07 6.85
N PHE A 44 0.38 -0.66 7.16
CA PHE A 44 0.97 -0.93 8.48
C PHE A 44 0.16 -0.29 9.60
N SER A 45 -0.28 0.95 9.43
CA SER A 45 -1.12 1.63 10.42
C SER A 45 -2.45 0.92 10.61
N ALA A 46 -3.15 0.60 9.52
CA ALA A 46 -4.42 -0.12 9.58
C ALA A 46 -4.27 -1.51 10.20
N ALA A 47 -3.23 -2.27 9.84
CA ALA A 47 -2.97 -3.60 10.39
C ALA A 47 -2.72 -3.54 11.91
N PHE A 48 -1.96 -2.54 12.37
CA PHE A 48 -1.72 -2.34 13.80
C PHE A 48 -3.03 -2.14 14.57
N HIS A 49 -3.90 -1.24 14.08
CA HIS A 49 -5.19 -0.96 14.74
C HIS A 49 -6.18 -2.11 14.59
N ASN A 50 -6.27 -2.74 13.39
CA ASN A 50 -7.16 -3.86 13.14
C ASN A 50 -6.86 -5.04 14.08
N ARG A 51 -5.58 -5.36 14.30
CA ARG A 51 -5.18 -6.41 15.25
C ARG A 51 -5.62 -6.09 16.68
N ARG A 52 -5.51 -4.83 17.11
CA ARG A 52 -5.92 -4.41 18.47
C ARG A 52 -7.44 -4.46 18.67
N LEU A 53 -8.20 -4.36 17.58
CA LEU A 53 -9.66 -4.43 17.58
C LEU A 53 -10.17 -5.85 17.26
N GLU A 54 -9.29 -6.85 17.22
CA GLU A 54 -9.61 -8.23 16.86
C GLU A 54 -10.32 -8.33 15.51
N GLY A 55 -9.90 -7.47 14.57
CA GLY A 55 -10.50 -7.38 13.25
C GLY A 55 -10.14 -8.54 12.33
N LYS A 56 -10.86 -8.64 11.20
CA LYS A 56 -10.79 -9.75 10.24
C LYS A 56 -9.66 -9.62 9.21
N GLY A 57 -9.02 -8.47 9.12
CA GLY A 57 -7.87 -8.29 8.25
C GLY A 57 -7.84 -6.99 7.46
N VAL A 58 -6.67 -6.73 6.91
CA VAL A 58 -6.37 -5.57 6.05
C VAL A 58 -5.71 -6.07 4.78
N GLY A 59 -6.20 -5.64 3.63
CA GLY A 59 -5.64 -5.97 2.33
C GLY A 59 -5.01 -4.77 1.64
N LEU A 60 -4.03 -5.05 0.79
CA LEU A 60 -3.37 -4.07 -0.06
C LEU A 60 -3.68 -4.36 -1.53
N VAL A 61 -3.93 -3.30 -2.29
CA VAL A 61 -3.97 -3.32 -3.75
C VAL A 61 -2.99 -2.29 -4.27
N GLY A 62 -2.04 -2.75 -5.06
CA GLY A 62 -0.96 -1.91 -5.59
C GLY A 62 -0.17 -2.64 -6.67
N VAL A 63 0.90 -2.02 -7.14
CA VAL A 63 1.83 -2.61 -8.11
C VAL A 63 3.26 -2.41 -7.67
N ILE A 64 4.08 -3.43 -7.89
CA ILE A 64 5.52 -3.42 -7.64
C ILE A 64 6.27 -3.88 -8.89
N GLY A 65 7.51 -3.45 -9.02
CA GLY A 65 8.43 -3.93 -10.03
C GLY A 65 9.20 -5.18 -9.60
N GLU A 66 9.98 -5.74 -10.51
CA GLU A 66 10.85 -6.91 -10.26
C GLU A 66 11.96 -6.64 -9.24
N ASP A 67 12.28 -5.35 -9.03
CA ASP A 67 13.28 -4.89 -8.07
C ASP A 67 12.75 -4.81 -6.63
N PHE A 68 11.48 -5.12 -6.40
CA PHE A 68 10.90 -5.05 -5.06
C PHE A 68 11.45 -6.16 -4.17
N LYS A 69 12.06 -5.75 -3.06
CA LYS A 69 12.76 -6.68 -2.14
C LYS A 69 11.77 -7.64 -1.50
N SER A 70 12.07 -8.93 -1.56
CA SER A 70 11.27 -9.99 -0.92
C SER A 70 11.16 -9.82 0.61
N GLU A 71 12.17 -9.18 1.23
CA GLU A 71 12.15 -8.82 2.64
C GLU A 71 10.98 -7.91 2.98
N HIS A 72 10.67 -6.92 2.13
CA HIS A 72 9.55 -6.00 2.34
C HIS A 72 8.19 -6.69 2.22
N LEU A 73 8.05 -7.66 1.30
CA LEU A 73 6.87 -8.52 1.27
C LEU A 73 6.74 -9.33 2.57
N GLY A 74 7.87 -9.81 3.11
CA GLY A 74 7.92 -10.46 4.41
C GLY A 74 7.46 -9.55 5.55
N TRP A 75 7.77 -8.26 5.51
CA TRP A 75 7.29 -7.29 6.50
C TRP A 75 5.77 -7.10 6.42
N TYR A 76 5.18 -7.03 5.23
CA TYR A 76 3.72 -6.98 5.07
C TYR A 76 3.04 -8.21 5.68
N HIS A 77 3.53 -9.41 5.36
CA HIS A 77 3.01 -10.65 5.94
C HIS A 77 3.13 -10.68 7.47
N SER A 78 4.30 -10.28 8.01
CA SER A 78 4.54 -10.22 9.45
C SER A 78 3.63 -9.22 10.17
N ALA A 79 3.25 -8.15 9.48
CA ALA A 79 2.26 -7.19 9.97
C ALA A 79 0.81 -7.71 9.89
N GLY A 80 0.57 -8.83 9.22
CA GLY A 80 -0.76 -9.41 9.03
C GLY A 80 -1.53 -8.78 7.88
N LEU A 81 -0.82 -8.20 6.90
CA LEU A 81 -1.40 -7.66 5.67
C LEU A 81 -1.62 -8.78 4.65
N ASN A 82 -2.78 -8.78 4.01
CA ASN A 82 -3.02 -9.60 2.83
C ASN A 82 -2.51 -8.85 1.59
N VAL A 83 -1.63 -9.49 0.85
CA VAL A 83 -0.92 -8.93 -0.31
C VAL A 83 -1.40 -9.51 -1.65
N ASP A 84 -2.48 -10.29 -1.68
CA ASP A 84 -3.01 -10.92 -2.91
C ASP A 84 -3.40 -9.89 -3.98
N GLY A 85 -3.64 -8.65 -3.57
CA GLY A 85 -3.92 -7.53 -4.47
C GLY A 85 -2.67 -6.78 -4.97
N ILE A 86 -1.47 -7.22 -4.63
CA ILE A 86 -0.24 -6.62 -5.13
C ILE A 86 0.17 -7.29 -6.43
N GLU A 87 0.12 -6.54 -7.52
CA GLU A 87 0.58 -6.99 -8.84
C GLU A 87 2.09 -6.81 -8.95
N SER A 88 2.81 -7.83 -9.39
CA SER A 88 4.22 -7.73 -9.77
C SER A 88 4.33 -7.69 -11.29
N THR A 89 5.05 -6.71 -11.83
CA THR A 89 5.20 -6.53 -13.27
C THR A 89 6.63 -6.16 -13.64
N ALA A 90 6.99 -6.39 -14.90
CA ALA A 90 8.33 -6.07 -15.40
C ALA A 90 8.61 -4.57 -15.30
N GLY A 91 9.79 -4.23 -14.81
CA GLY A 91 10.24 -2.86 -14.61
C GLY A 91 10.57 -2.56 -13.16
N GLN A 92 10.82 -1.29 -12.87
CA GLN A 92 11.18 -0.83 -11.52
C GLN A 92 9.95 -0.39 -10.74
N THR A 93 10.01 -0.57 -9.43
CA THR A 93 9.05 -0.03 -8.46
C THR A 93 9.06 1.50 -8.48
N PHE A 94 7.94 2.13 -8.17
CA PHE A 94 7.82 3.58 -8.00
C PHE A 94 8.89 4.10 -7.03
N ARG A 95 9.54 5.22 -7.41
CA ARG A 95 10.57 5.86 -6.59
C ARG A 95 10.26 7.34 -6.40
N TRP A 96 10.46 7.79 -5.18
CA TRP A 96 10.38 9.20 -4.85
C TRP A 96 11.65 9.62 -4.09
N LYS A 97 12.15 10.83 -4.39
CA LYS A 97 13.28 11.42 -3.67
C LYS A 97 12.95 12.84 -3.25
N GLY A 98 13.20 13.12 -1.99
CA GLY A 98 12.93 14.44 -1.45
C GLY A 98 13.75 14.74 -0.21
N SER A 99 13.66 16.00 0.22
CA SER A 99 14.30 16.48 1.44
C SER A 99 13.32 17.20 2.34
N TYR A 100 13.58 17.12 3.63
CA TYR A 100 12.91 17.85 4.67
C TYR A 100 13.89 18.79 5.35
N HIS A 101 13.50 20.03 5.60
CA HIS A 101 14.32 21.06 6.22
C HIS A 101 13.64 21.64 7.46
N GLY A 102 14.42 22.29 8.33
CA GLY A 102 13.92 23.01 9.50
C GLY A 102 13.11 22.10 10.43
N ASP A 103 11.84 22.41 10.63
CA ASP A 103 10.91 21.66 11.47
C ASP A 103 10.31 20.41 10.80
N MET A 104 10.76 20.10 9.59
CA MET A 104 10.31 18.96 8.79
C MET A 104 8.82 18.96 8.42
N SER A 105 8.16 20.12 8.45
CA SER A 105 6.73 20.24 8.14
C SER A 105 6.43 20.10 6.64
N GLU A 106 7.41 20.44 5.80
CA GLU A 106 7.27 20.42 4.34
C GLU A 106 8.39 19.61 3.67
N ALA A 107 8.00 18.79 2.71
CA ALA A 107 8.93 18.06 1.85
C ALA A 107 9.20 18.85 0.57
N VAL A 108 10.48 18.90 0.17
CA VAL A 108 10.88 19.36 -1.15
C VAL A 108 11.11 18.14 -2.02
N THR A 109 10.27 17.95 -3.03
CA THR A 109 10.43 16.85 -4.00
C THR A 109 11.56 17.18 -4.96
N HIS A 110 12.51 16.27 -5.12
CA HIS A 110 13.61 16.38 -6.08
C HIS A 110 13.36 15.54 -7.32
N GLU A 111 12.92 14.27 -7.13
CA GLU A 111 12.71 13.33 -8.21
C GLU A 111 11.45 12.49 -7.94
N THR A 112 10.75 12.16 -9.03
CA THR A 112 9.60 11.25 -9.01
C THR A 112 9.67 10.36 -10.24
N HIS A 113 9.87 9.07 -10.04
CA HIS A 113 9.90 8.06 -11.08
C HIS A 113 8.73 7.10 -10.88
N LEU A 114 7.64 7.31 -11.60
CA LEU A 114 6.43 6.49 -11.47
C LEU A 114 6.68 5.03 -11.84
N ASN A 115 7.53 4.77 -12.86
CA ASN A 115 7.91 3.42 -13.27
C ASN A 115 6.65 2.54 -13.51
N VAL A 116 6.58 1.35 -12.90
CA VAL A 116 5.42 0.45 -13.05
C VAL A 116 4.11 1.07 -12.57
N PHE A 117 4.16 2.06 -11.68
CA PHE A 117 2.98 2.74 -11.16
C PHE A 117 2.31 3.67 -12.18
N GLU A 118 3.03 4.13 -13.22
CA GLU A 118 2.50 5.03 -14.25
C GLU A 118 1.30 4.43 -14.98
N ASN A 119 1.35 3.14 -15.27
CA ASN A 119 0.31 2.42 -15.99
C ASN A 119 -0.54 1.52 -15.08
N PHE A 120 -0.45 1.72 -13.77
CA PHE A 120 -1.18 0.91 -12.81
C PHE A 120 -2.69 1.04 -12.98
N GLN A 121 -3.35 -0.11 -13.08
CA GLN A 121 -4.81 -0.23 -13.08
C GLN A 121 -5.20 -1.13 -11.90
N PRO A 122 -5.85 -0.59 -10.86
CA PRO A 122 -6.20 -1.38 -9.68
C PRO A 122 -7.06 -2.60 -10.03
N LYS A 123 -6.61 -3.77 -9.62
CA LYS A 123 -7.36 -5.02 -9.73
C LYS A 123 -7.65 -5.54 -8.33
N VAL A 124 -8.88 -5.39 -7.89
CA VAL A 124 -9.30 -5.86 -6.58
C VAL A 124 -9.58 -7.36 -6.66
N PRO A 125 -8.85 -8.22 -5.93
CA PRO A 125 -9.12 -9.65 -5.89
C PRO A 125 -10.55 -9.93 -5.37
N GLN A 126 -11.14 -11.03 -5.82
CA GLN A 126 -12.49 -11.42 -5.38
C GLN A 126 -12.58 -11.58 -3.85
N THR A 127 -11.51 -12.03 -3.24
CA THR A 127 -11.36 -12.18 -1.78
C THR A 127 -11.34 -10.85 -1.02
N HIS A 128 -11.11 -9.72 -1.73
CA HIS A 128 -11.02 -8.37 -1.17
C HIS A 128 -12.25 -7.51 -1.47
N THR A 129 -13.26 -8.06 -2.12
CA THR A 129 -14.49 -7.32 -2.44
C THR A 129 -15.33 -7.09 -1.20
N SER A 130 -15.98 -5.92 -1.16
CA SER A 130 -16.88 -5.54 -0.04
C SER A 130 -16.17 -5.40 1.32
N PRO A 131 -15.05 -4.69 1.43
CA PRO A 131 -14.46 -4.36 2.72
C PRO A 131 -15.41 -3.45 3.51
N LYS A 132 -15.27 -3.38 4.83
CA LYS A 132 -16.03 -2.42 5.65
C LYS A 132 -15.55 -0.98 5.41
N VAL A 133 -14.26 -0.82 5.15
CA VAL A 133 -13.60 0.45 4.86
C VAL A 133 -12.73 0.29 3.63
N LEU A 134 -12.92 1.16 2.65
CA LEU A 134 -12.04 1.31 1.50
C LEU A 134 -11.28 2.63 1.62
N MET A 135 -9.97 2.55 1.57
CA MET A 135 -9.08 3.72 1.48
C MET A 135 -8.45 3.77 0.09
N CYS A 136 -8.91 4.70 -0.74
CA CYS A 136 -8.22 5.06 -1.98
C CYS A 136 -7.17 6.13 -1.64
N ALA A 137 -5.91 5.70 -1.58
CA ALA A 137 -4.83 6.56 -1.14
C ALA A 137 -4.26 7.39 -2.31
N ASN A 138 -2.95 7.48 -2.46
CA ASN A 138 -2.30 8.30 -3.47
C ASN A 138 -2.45 7.69 -4.87
N LEU A 139 -3.58 7.99 -5.54
CA LEU A 139 -3.93 7.55 -6.89
C LEU A 139 -4.54 8.72 -7.67
N HIS A 140 -4.43 8.64 -9.01
CA HIS A 140 -5.18 9.56 -9.87
C HIS A 140 -6.70 9.43 -9.61
N PRO A 141 -7.48 10.52 -9.53
CA PRO A 141 -8.91 10.47 -9.20
C PRO A 141 -9.74 9.52 -10.05
N ALA A 142 -9.41 9.37 -11.35
CA ALA A 142 -10.09 8.39 -12.20
C ALA A 142 -9.87 6.94 -11.75
N LEU A 143 -8.67 6.61 -11.23
CA LEU A 143 -8.39 5.28 -10.69
C LEU A 143 -9.10 5.06 -9.35
N GLN A 144 -9.17 6.09 -8.50
CA GLN A 144 -9.97 6.01 -7.27
C GLN A 144 -11.44 5.73 -7.58
N SER A 145 -11.98 6.42 -8.58
CA SER A 145 -13.36 6.20 -9.03
C SER A 145 -13.59 4.79 -9.58
N SER A 146 -12.62 4.23 -10.33
CA SER A 146 -12.73 2.88 -10.88
C SER A 146 -12.74 1.76 -9.83
N VAL A 147 -12.15 2.01 -8.65
CA VAL A 147 -12.17 1.05 -7.54
C VAL A 147 -13.53 1.03 -6.82
N LEU A 148 -14.31 2.11 -6.94
CA LEU A 148 -15.62 2.26 -6.31
C LEU A 148 -16.76 1.68 -7.15
N SER A 149 -16.52 1.36 -8.42
CA SER A 149 -17.51 0.84 -9.37
C SER A 149 -17.51 -0.69 -9.39
#